data_07ef04a4a8f6d48b0bdb28c6ef564473
#
_entry.id   07ef04a4a8f6d48b0bdb28c6ef564473
#
_cell.length_a   1.000
_cell.length_b   1.000
_cell.length_c   1.000
_cell.angle_alpha   90.00
_cell.angle_beta   90.00
_cell.angle_gamma   90.00
#
_symmetry.space_group_name_H-M   'P 1'
#
loop_
_entity.id
_entity.type
_entity.pdbx_description
1 polymer ?
#
loop_
_entity_poly.entity_id
_entity_poly.type
_entity_poly.pdbx_seq_one_letter_code
_entity_poly.pdbx_strand_id
1 'polypeptide(L)'
;MSFSGIARDLLIPALILFAVFAVLIVFTDLSQSVQHVFVQAGITPKGSVVYNQTETLVHTYRVFNYALPLLFTGMLTAAIILVARIGAPPIGYFIGLIALFFVVLPISFLLSNVMGTTFANPAWVQYANQYPLVAYIFAYLPYYIAAAGIIYLMASVISIRRNPYAGGGPGNAPSAEG
;
A
#
# COMPACT_ATOMS: atom_id res chain seq x y z
N MET A 1 -13.55 15.32 -8.98
CA MET A 1 -13.18 14.02 -8.40
C MET A 1 -14.36 13.48 -7.63
N SER A 2 -14.71 12.23 -7.82
CA SER A 2 -15.75 11.58 -7.04
C SER A 2 -15.20 11.09 -5.70
N PHE A 3 -16.06 10.90 -4.70
CA PHE A 3 -15.72 10.26 -3.42
C PHE A 3 -14.96 8.94 -3.60
N SER A 4 -15.40 8.14 -4.58
CA SER A 4 -14.76 6.88 -4.95
C SER A 4 -13.31 7.03 -5.42
N GLY A 5 -12.94 8.15 -6.05
CA GLY A 5 -11.57 8.38 -6.55
C GLY A 5 -10.57 8.52 -5.41
N ILE A 6 -10.85 9.37 -4.42
CA ILE A 6 -9.91 9.65 -3.31
C ILE A 6 -9.73 8.41 -2.42
N ALA A 7 -10.84 7.77 -2.05
CA ALA A 7 -10.77 6.54 -1.27
C ALA A 7 -10.00 5.45 -2.02
N ARG A 8 -10.23 5.30 -3.32
CA ARG A 8 -9.52 4.36 -4.18
C ARG A 8 -8.02 4.64 -4.20
N ASP A 9 -7.62 5.88 -4.45
CA ASP A 9 -6.21 6.25 -4.65
C ASP A 9 -5.36 6.09 -3.37
N LEU A 10 -5.98 6.16 -2.19
CA LEU A 10 -5.32 5.93 -0.91
C LEU A 10 -5.43 4.49 -0.40
N LEU A 11 -6.55 3.80 -0.66
CA LEU A 11 -6.77 2.43 -0.18
C LEU A 11 -6.14 1.37 -1.07
N ILE A 12 -6.13 1.56 -2.40
CA ILE A 12 -5.57 0.57 -3.31
C ILE A 12 -4.11 0.24 -2.97
N PRO A 13 -3.19 1.20 -2.73
CA PRO A 13 -1.84 0.89 -2.32
C PRO A 13 -1.75 0.01 -1.06
N ALA A 14 -2.58 0.30 -0.05
CA ALA A 14 -2.61 -0.47 1.19
C ALA A 14 -3.14 -1.90 0.98
N LEU A 15 -4.19 -2.05 0.15
CA LEU A 15 -4.76 -3.35 -0.18
C LEU A 15 -3.80 -4.19 -1.04
N ILE A 16 -3.11 -3.58 -1.99
CA ILE A 16 -2.08 -4.25 -2.80
C ILE A 16 -0.94 -4.71 -1.90
N LEU A 17 -0.44 -3.84 -1.01
CA LEU A 17 0.59 -4.21 -0.05
C LEU A 17 0.17 -5.41 0.78
N PHE A 18 -1.06 -5.40 1.31
CA PHE A 18 -1.62 -6.49 2.11
C PHE A 18 -1.72 -7.79 1.29
N ALA A 19 -2.30 -7.74 0.09
CA ALA A 19 -2.49 -8.91 -0.75
C ALA A 19 -1.16 -9.54 -1.18
N VAL A 20 -0.22 -8.73 -1.65
CA VAL A 20 1.11 -9.21 -2.08
C VAL A 20 1.87 -9.79 -0.89
N PHE A 21 1.79 -9.16 0.28
CA PHE A 21 2.46 -9.66 1.47
C PHE A 21 1.84 -10.97 1.97
N ALA A 22 0.52 -11.11 1.94
CA ALA A 22 -0.16 -12.38 2.29
C ALA A 22 0.29 -13.52 1.37
N VAL A 23 0.34 -13.27 0.05
CA VAL A 23 0.86 -14.23 -0.93
C VAL A 23 2.32 -14.59 -0.65
N LEU A 24 3.16 -13.59 -0.35
CA LEU A 24 4.58 -13.80 -0.04
C LEU A 24 4.78 -14.69 1.18
N ILE A 25 3.99 -14.50 2.26
CA ILE A 25 4.03 -15.35 3.45
C ILE A 25 3.71 -16.80 3.07
N VAL A 26 2.61 -17.02 2.33
CA VAL A 26 2.20 -18.38 1.92
C VAL A 26 3.29 -19.07 1.08
N PHE A 27 3.90 -18.35 0.13
CA PHE A 27 5.00 -18.89 -0.66
C PHE A 27 6.24 -19.21 0.17
N THR A 28 6.58 -18.35 1.13
CA THR A 28 7.72 -18.56 2.02
C THR A 28 7.50 -19.78 2.90
N ASP A 29 6.30 -19.92 3.49
CA ASP A 29 5.91 -21.05 4.33
C ASP A 29 5.93 -22.35 3.55
N LEU A 30 5.31 -22.37 2.36
CA LEU A 30 5.29 -23.54 1.49
C LEU A 30 6.72 -23.96 1.11
N SER A 31 7.58 -23.02 0.72
CA SER A 31 8.96 -23.32 0.33
C SER A 31 9.77 -23.91 1.49
N GLN A 32 9.61 -23.37 2.71
CA GLN A 32 10.29 -23.89 3.90
C GLN A 32 9.75 -25.28 4.29
N SER A 33 8.44 -25.48 4.22
CA SER A 33 7.79 -26.75 4.53
C SER A 33 8.23 -27.86 3.57
N VAL A 34 8.26 -27.58 2.27
CA VAL A 34 8.72 -28.50 1.24
C VAL A 34 10.21 -28.86 1.45
N GLN A 35 11.05 -27.87 1.73
CA GLN A 35 12.48 -28.10 2.02
C GLN A 35 12.66 -28.99 3.25
N HIS A 36 11.91 -28.73 4.33
CA HIS A 36 11.98 -29.51 5.55
C HIS A 36 11.58 -30.99 5.31
N VAL A 37 10.49 -31.22 4.58
CA VAL A 37 10.05 -32.59 4.22
C VAL A 37 11.10 -33.31 3.37
N PHE A 38 11.67 -32.65 2.37
CA PHE A 38 12.69 -33.27 1.50
C PHE A 38 13.98 -33.61 2.23
N VAL A 39 14.41 -32.74 3.17
CA VAL A 39 15.56 -33.02 4.02
C VAL A 39 15.29 -34.20 4.96
N GLN A 40 14.10 -34.25 5.59
CA GLN A 40 13.71 -35.36 6.47
C GLN A 40 13.57 -36.68 5.73
N ALA A 41 13.06 -36.67 4.50
CA ALA A 41 12.93 -37.85 3.66
C ALA A 41 14.28 -38.34 3.07
N GLY A 42 15.37 -37.61 3.31
CA GLY A 42 16.69 -37.94 2.77
C GLY A 42 16.83 -37.70 1.25
N ILE A 43 15.83 -37.06 0.62
CA ILE A 43 15.80 -36.83 -0.82
C ILE A 43 16.78 -35.71 -1.19
N THR A 44 16.89 -34.69 -0.32
CA THR A 44 17.81 -33.54 -0.52
C THR A 44 18.69 -33.34 0.72
N PRO A 45 19.89 -33.97 0.76
CA PRO A 45 20.84 -33.73 1.85
C PRO A 45 21.20 -32.25 1.94
N LYS A 46 21.46 -31.76 3.17
CA LYS A 46 22.00 -30.41 3.37
C LYS A 46 23.27 -30.23 2.55
N GLY A 47 23.35 -29.13 1.79
CA GLY A 47 24.47 -28.83 0.88
C GLY A 47 24.32 -29.39 -0.54
N SER A 48 23.25 -30.11 -0.85
CA SER A 48 22.93 -30.49 -2.24
C SER A 48 22.56 -29.25 -3.09
N VAL A 49 22.72 -29.35 -4.40
CA VAL A 49 22.36 -28.26 -5.34
C VAL A 49 20.90 -27.81 -5.14
N VAL A 50 19.99 -28.78 -4.96
CA VAL A 50 18.57 -28.50 -4.75
C VAL A 50 18.33 -27.78 -3.42
N TYR A 51 19.03 -28.20 -2.35
CA TYR A 51 18.98 -27.51 -1.06
C TYR A 51 19.42 -26.06 -1.18
N ASN A 52 20.58 -25.82 -1.78
CA ASN A 52 21.14 -24.49 -1.96
C ASN A 52 20.27 -23.59 -2.84
N GLN A 53 19.65 -24.14 -3.89
CA GLN A 53 18.70 -23.40 -4.73
C GLN A 53 17.45 -22.98 -3.95
N THR A 54 16.88 -23.87 -3.13
CA THR A 54 15.71 -23.56 -2.30
C THR A 54 16.05 -22.51 -1.25
N GLU A 55 17.22 -22.60 -0.63
CA GLU A 55 17.72 -21.60 0.32
C GLU A 55 17.90 -20.23 -0.38
N THR A 56 18.45 -20.21 -1.59
CA THR A 56 18.57 -19.00 -2.41
C THR A 56 17.21 -18.38 -2.71
N LEU A 57 16.20 -19.19 -3.03
CA LEU A 57 14.82 -18.70 -3.24
C LEU A 57 14.26 -18.04 -1.96
N VAL A 58 14.41 -18.68 -0.81
CA VAL A 58 13.98 -18.11 0.48
C VAL A 58 14.70 -16.79 0.76
N HIS A 59 16.01 -16.72 0.50
CA HIS A 59 16.76 -15.47 0.62
C HIS A 59 16.29 -14.39 -0.36
N THR A 60 15.95 -14.77 -1.59
CA THR A 60 15.41 -13.84 -2.59
C THR A 60 14.10 -13.21 -2.12
N TYR A 61 13.23 -13.96 -1.45
CA TYR A 61 11.99 -13.40 -0.89
C TYR A 61 12.25 -12.28 0.14
N ARG A 62 13.39 -12.27 0.81
CA ARG A 62 13.76 -11.19 1.74
C ARG A 62 13.95 -9.84 1.03
N VAL A 63 14.23 -9.81 -0.26
CA VAL A 63 14.29 -8.58 -1.04
C VAL A 63 12.94 -7.85 -1.02
N PHE A 64 11.84 -8.58 -0.93
CA PHE A 64 10.51 -7.99 -0.81
C PHE A 64 10.30 -7.20 0.48
N ASN A 65 11.12 -7.42 1.52
CA ASN A 65 11.12 -6.57 2.71
C ASN A 65 11.44 -5.10 2.41
N TYR A 66 12.17 -4.84 1.34
CA TYR A 66 12.48 -3.49 0.85
C TYR A 66 11.61 -3.08 -0.33
N ALA A 67 11.33 -4.01 -1.24
CA ALA A 67 10.57 -3.74 -2.45
C ALA A 67 9.11 -3.36 -2.16
N LEU A 68 8.44 -4.03 -1.21
CA LEU A 68 7.06 -3.73 -0.86
C LEU A 68 6.88 -2.36 -0.21
N PRO A 69 7.69 -1.94 0.79
CA PRO A 69 7.66 -0.58 1.31
C PRO A 69 7.91 0.49 0.25
N LEU A 70 8.87 0.24 -0.66
CA LEU A 70 9.18 1.16 -1.75
C LEU A 70 8.01 1.29 -2.73
N LEU A 71 7.40 0.17 -3.12
CA LEU A 71 6.22 0.14 -3.98
C LEU A 71 5.06 0.90 -3.34
N PHE A 72 4.78 0.64 -2.06
CA PHE A 72 3.70 1.31 -1.32
C PHE A 72 3.92 2.83 -1.27
N THR A 73 5.12 3.27 -0.88
CA THR A 73 5.47 4.69 -0.81
C THR A 73 5.43 5.34 -2.20
N GLY A 74 5.92 4.63 -3.21
CA GLY A 74 5.88 5.08 -4.61
C GLY A 74 4.46 5.28 -5.12
N MET A 75 3.55 4.36 -4.83
CA MET A 75 2.14 4.46 -5.22
C MET A 75 1.45 5.65 -4.52
N LEU A 76 1.68 5.85 -3.22
CA LEU A 76 1.14 7.01 -2.49
C LEU A 76 1.69 8.33 -3.06
N THR A 77 2.98 8.38 -3.33
CA THR A 77 3.63 9.56 -3.93
C THR A 77 3.08 9.84 -5.33
N ALA A 78 2.91 8.82 -6.16
CA ALA A 78 2.32 8.96 -7.49
C ALA A 78 0.88 9.50 -7.44
N ALA A 79 0.06 9.03 -6.49
CA ALA A 79 -1.29 9.54 -6.28
C ALA A 79 -1.30 11.02 -5.90
N ILE A 80 -0.38 11.46 -5.02
CA ILE A 80 -0.23 12.87 -4.62
C ILE A 80 0.19 13.74 -5.81
N ILE A 81 1.18 13.30 -6.59
CA ILE A 81 1.66 14.03 -7.78
C ILE A 81 0.54 14.14 -8.82
N LEU A 82 -0.21 13.07 -9.03
CA LEU A 82 -1.30 13.05 -9.99
C LEU A 82 -2.38 14.09 -9.63
N VAL A 83 -2.76 14.16 -8.36
CA VAL A 83 -3.75 15.14 -7.88
C VAL A 83 -3.24 16.58 -7.98
N ALA A 84 -1.96 16.79 -7.69
CA ALA A 84 -1.33 18.10 -7.83
C ALA A 84 -1.32 18.62 -9.28
N ARG A 85 -1.28 17.69 -10.27
CA ARG A 85 -1.27 18.05 -11.71
C ARG A 85 -2.67 18.23 -12.29
N ILE A 86 -3.59 17.32 -11.99
CA ILE A 86 -4.93 17.32 -12.61
C ILE A 86 -5.84 18.36 -11.98
N GLY A 87 -5.63 18.68 -10.71
CA GLY A 87 -6.52 19.53 -9.94
C GLY A 87 -7.76 18.80 -9.41
N ALA A 88 -8.34 19.36 -8.37
CA ALA A 88 -9.59 18.89 -7.82
C ALA A 88 -10.58 20.04 -7.71
N PRO A 89 -11.89 19.86 -8.00
CA PRO A 89 -12.89 20.88 -7.76
C PRO A 89 -12.97 21.18 -6.24
N PRO A 90 -13.34 22.43 -5.83
CA PRO A 90 -13.41 22.80 -4.42
C PRO A 90 -14.26 21.87 -3.56
N ILE A 91 -15.37 21.39 -4.09
CA ILE A 91 -16.25 20.43 -3.43
C ILE A 91 -15.56 19.06 -3.22
N GLY A 92 -14.62 18.69 -4.10
CA GLY A 92 -13.83 17.46 -3.99
C GLY A 92 -12.92 17.44 -2.76
N TYR A 93 -12.51 18.61 -2.27
CA TYR A 93 -11.72 18.71 -1.04
C TYR A 93 -12.51 18.26 0.19
N PHE A 94 -13.75 18.77 0.36
CA PHE A 94 -14.60 18.37 1.49
C PHE A 94 -15.00 16.90 1.42
N ILE A 95 -15.36 16.42 0.23
CA ILE A 95 -15.66 15.00 0.00
C ILE A 95 -14.42 14.15 0.33
N GLY A 96 -13.24 14.58 -0.07
CA GLY A 96 -11.98 13.90 0.21
C GLY A 96 -11.66 13.81 1.69
N LEU A 97 -11.91 14.89 2.43
CA LEU A 97 -11.70 14.95 3.86
C LEU A 97 -12.66 13.99 4.59
N ILE A 98 -13.93 13.98 4.22
CA ILE A 98 -14.92 13.04 4.75
C ILE A 98 -14.50 11.60 4.44
N ALA A 99 -14.12 11.31 3.18
CA ALA A 99 -13.67 9.99 2.78
C ALA A 99 -12.44 9.53 3.57
N LEU A 100 -11.46 10.41 3.77
CA LEU A 100 -10.26 10.10 4.54
C LEU A 100 -10.60 9.70 5.97
N PHE A 101 -11.38 10.51 6.69
CA PHE A 101 -11.66 10.28 8.10
C PHE A 101 -12.66 9.12 8.35
N PHE A 102 -13.69 8.98 7.52
CA PHE A 102 -14.77 8.01 7.77
C PHE A 102 -14.62 6.68 7.04
N VAL A 103 -13.77 6.60 6.01
CA VAL A 103 -13.59 5.36 5.23
C VAL A 103 -12.14 4.89 5.28
N VAL A 104 -11.22 5.74 4.85
CA VAL A 104 -9.83 5.33 4.62
C VAL A 104 -9.09 5.04 5.92
N LEU A 105 -9.21 5.91 6.92
CA LEU A 105 -8.58 5.70 8.23
C LEU A 105 -9.15 4.48 8.97
N PRO A 106 -10.48 4.30 9.14
CA PRO A 106 -11.00 3.09 9.77
C PRO A 106 -10.55 1.80 9.10
N ILE A 107 -10.54 1.75 7.75
CA ILE A 107 -10.05 0.57 7.03
C ILE A 107 -8.55 0.34 7.29
N SER A 108 -7.74 1.40 7.31
CA SER A 108 -6.30 1.27 7.61
C SER A 108 -6.05 0.81 9.05
N PHE A 109 -6.87 1.21 10.02
CA PHE A 109 -6.84 0.68 11.39
C PHE A 109 -7.20 -0.79 11.44
N LEU A 110 -8.24 -1.22 10.71
CA LEU A 110 -8.62 -2.63 10.62
C LEU A 110 -7.48 -3.46 10.04
N LEU A 111 -6.87 -3.03 8.95
CA LEU A 111 -5.74 -3.74 8.33
C LEU A 111 -4.53 -3.80 9.29
N SER A 112 -4.21 -2.71 9.97
CA SER A 112 -3.14 -2.66 10.97
C SER A 112 -3.41 -3.63 12.13
N ASN A 113 -4.65 -3.66 12.64
CA ASN A 113 -5.02 -4.54 13.75
C ASN A 113 -5.00 -6.03 13.34
N VAL A 114 -5.53 -6.35 12.16
CA VAL A 114 -5.50 -7.73 11.62
C VAL A 114 -4.05 -8.21 11.50
N MET A 115 -3.16 -7.39 10.94
CA MET A 115 -1.75 -7.76 10.83
C MET A 115 -1.05 -7.82 12.18
N GLY A 116 -1.35 -6.90 13.11
CA GLY A 116 -0.82 -6.91 14.47
C GLY A 116 -1.19 -8.17 15.22
N THR A 117 -2.46 -8.60 15.15
CA THR A 117 -2.92 -9.86 15.78
C THR A 117 -2.32 -11.08 15.10
N THR A 118 -2.17 -11.06 13.78
CA THR A 118 -1.52 -12.13 13.02
C THR A 118 -0.06 -12.29 13.45
N PHE A 119 0.71 -11.21 13.50
CA PHE A 119 2.11 -11.25 13.92
C PHE A 119 2.32 -11.53 15.42
N ALA A 120 1.32 -11.30 16.26
CA ALA A 120 1.37 -11.70 17.66
C ALA A 120 1.20 -13.21 17.85
N ASN A 121 0.68 -13.94 16.85
CA ASN A 121 0.54 -15.38 16.91
C ASN A 121 1.93 -16.05 16.78
N PRO A 122 2.31 -16.98 17.69
CA PRO A 122 3.60 -17.67 17.66
C PRO A 122 3.93 -18.35 16.32
N ALA A 123 2.91 -18.86 15.61
CA ALA A 123 3.10 -19.47 14.30
C ALA A 123 3.53 -18.47 13.21
N TRP A 124 3.21 -17.18 13.39
CA TRP A 124 3.42 -16.13 12.38
C TRP A 124 4.51 -15.11 12.77
N VAL A 125 4.95 -15.09 14.03
CA VAL A 125 5.97 -14.15 14.53
C VAL A 125 7.30 -14.26 13.76
N GLN A 126 7.63 -15.46 13.28
CA GLN A 126 8.82 -15.68 12.46
C GLN A 126 8.80 -14.85 11.15
N TYR A 127 7.62 -14.63 10.55
CA TYR A 127 7.48 -13.83 9.32
C TYR A 127 7.62 -12.33 9.61
N ALA A 128 7.12 -11.85 10.76
CA ALA A 128 7.37 -10.49 11.20
C ALA A 128 8.88 -10.22 11.34
N ASN A 129 9.63 -11.20 11.87
CA ASN A 129 11.08 -11.11 12.00
C ASN A 129 11.83 -11.22 10.66
N GLN A 130 11.28 -11.96 9.69
CA GLN A 130 11.85 -12.04 8.34
C GLN A 130 11.59 -10.78 7.50
N TYR A 131 10.47 -10.09 7.74
CA TYR A 131 10.03 -8.91 7.00
C TYR A 131 9.78 -7.71 7.92
N PRO A 132 10.78 -7.25 8.69
CA PRO A 132 10.59 -6.24 9.73
C PRO A 132 10.11 -4.90 9.20
N LEU A 133 10.54 -4.47 8.00
CA LEU A 133 10.08 -3.20 7.42
C LEU A 133 8.61 -3.26 7.00
N VAL A 134 8.18 -4.39 6.43
CA VAL A 134 6.77 -4.60 6.06
C VAL A 134 5.91 -4.67 7.33
N ALA A 135 6.34 -5.41 8.35
CA ALA A 135 5.66 -5.47 9.63
C ALA A 135 5.54 -4.07 10.28
N TYR A 136 6.60 -3.26 10.22
CA TYR A 136 6.60 -1.88 10.70
C TYR A 136 5.59 -1.00 9.95
N ILE A 137 5.54 -1.10 8.62
CA ILE A 137 4.54 -0.35 7.83
C ILE A 137 3.13 -0.73 8.24
N PHE A 138 2.82 -2.01 8.41
CA PHE A 138 1.49 -2.43 8.85
C PHE A 138 1.16 -1.94 10.26
N ALA A 139 2.11 -1.97 11.20
CA ALA A 139 1.91 -1.46 12.55
C ALA A 139 1.56 0.04 12.55
N TYR A 140 2.15 0.82 11.66
CA TYR A 140 1.95 2.26 11.56
C TYR A 140 1.12 2.69 10.33
N LEU A 141 0.44 1.75 9.67
CA LEU A 141 -0.33 2.00 8.45
C LEU A 141 -1.32 3.17 8.58
N PRO A 142 -2.10 3.32 9.67
CA PRO A 142 -3.02 4.44 9.82
C PRO A 142 -2.30 5.80 9.82
N TYR A 143 -1.12 5.88 10.41
CA TYR A 143 -0.33 7.12 10.44
C TYR A 143 0.23 7.47 9.06
N TYR A 144 0.72 6.47 8.31
CA TYR A 144 1.17 6.68 6.93
C TYR A 144 0.03 7.15 6.03
N ILE A 145 -1.13 6.52 6.14
CA ILE A 145 -2.32 6.90 5.37
C ILE A 145 -2.83 8.28 5.78
N ALA A 146 -2.86 8.61 7.08
CA ALA A 146 -3.24 9.94 7.55
C ALA A 146 -2.31 11.03 7.00
N ALA A 147 -0.99 10.82 7.11
CA ALA A 147 -0.01 11.77 6.59
C ALA A 147 -0.12 11.93 5.07
N ALA A 148 -0.18 10.82 4.31
CA ALA A 148 -0.36 10.85 2.87
C ALA A 148 -1.69 11.53 2.47
N GLY A 149 -2.77 11.25 3.19
CA GLY A 149 -4.08 11.86 2.97
C GLY A 149 -4.07 13.37 3.20
N ILE A 150 -3.41 13.85 4.26
CA ILE A 150 -3.26 15.29 4.52
C ILE A 150 -2.47 15.95 3.38
N ILE A 151 -1.34 15.36 2.98
CA ILE A 151 -0.52 15.88 1.86
C ILE A 151 -1.33 15.90 0.56
N TYR A 152 -2.09 14.82 0.29
CA TYR A 152 -2.97 14.70 -0.87
C TYR A 152 -4.03 15.82 -0.89
N LEU A 153 -4.66 16.11 0.25
CA LEU A 153 -5.62 17.20 0.39
C LEU A 153 -4.98 18.57 0.22
N MET A 154 -3.78 18.79 0.77
CA MET A 154 -3.01 20.04 0.57
C MET A 154 -2.66 20.23 -0.91
N ALA A 155 -2.20 19.19 -1.58
CA ALA A 155 -1.89 19.22 -3.01
C ALA A 155 -3.13 19.60 -3.85
N SER A 156 -4.31 19.08 -3.48
CA SER A 156 -5.57 19.41 -4.15
C SER A 156 -5.96 20.87 -3.95
N VAL A 157 -5.77 21.45 -2.76
CA VAL A 157 -6.04 22.87 -2.49
C VAL A 157 -5.12 23.79 -3.31
N ILE A 158 -3.83 23.45 -3.38
CA ILE A 158 -2.85 24.22 -4.18
C ILE A 158 -3.23 24.19 -5.66
N SER A 159 -3.66 23.06 -6.15
CA SER A 159 -4.09 22.88 -7.54
C SER A 159 -5.34 23.72 -7.89
N ILE A 160 -6.30 23.82 -6.97
CA ILE A 160 -7.50 24.68 -7.14
C ILE A 160 -7.09 26.16 -7.31
N ARG A 161 -6.11 26.62 -6.51
CA ARG A 161 -5.63 28.01 -6.59
C ARG A 161 -4.91 28.34 -7.90
N ARG A 162 -4.24 27.35 -8.51
CA ARG A 162 -3.52 27.53 -9.78
C ARG A 162 -4.43 27.54 -11.00
N ASN A 163 -5.55 26.81 -10.96
CA ASN A 163 -6.50 26.68 -12.07
C ASN A 163 -7.95 26.92 -11.59
N PRO A 164 -8.34 28.16 -11.27
CA PRO A 164 -9.70 28.45 -10.80
C PRO A 164 -10.79 28.08 -11.81
N TYR A 165 -10.45 27.95 -13.09
CA TYR A 165 -11.38 27.60 -14.18
C TYR A 165 -11.46 26.08 -14.49
N ALA A 166 -10.64 25.25 -13.89
CA ALA A 166 -10.66 23.79 -14.14
C ALA A 166 -11.94 23.11 -13.61
N GLY A 167 -12.78 23.80 -12.85
CA GLY A 167 -14.07 23.32 -12.35
C GLY A 167 -15.31 23.86 -13.08
N GLY A 168 -15.15 24.76 -14.05
CA GLY A 168 -16.23 25.27 -14.89
C GLY A 168 -16.51 24.31 -16.02
N GLY A 169 -17.69 23.67 -16.02
CA GLY A 169 -18.20 22.93 -17.17
C GLY A 169 -18.25 23.85 -18.42
N PRO A 170 -18.43 23.27 -19.64
CA PRO A 170 -18.34 23.99 -20.91
C PRO A 170 -19.45 25.05 -21.16
N GLY A 171 -20.05 25.60 -20.10
CA GLY A 171 -21.18 26.52 -20.19
C GLY A 171 -20.87 28.01 -19.98
N ASN A 172 -19.66 28.41 -19.58
CA ASN A 172 -19.31 29.82 -19.36
C ASN A 172 -18.18 30.31 -20.28
N ALA A 173 -18.35 30.12 -21.57
CA ALA A 173 -17.67 30.99 -22.53
C ALA A 173 -18.35 32.37 -22.43
N PRO A 174 -17.62 33.48 -22.17
CA PRO A 174 -18.23 34.80 -22.31
C PRO A 174 -18.64 34.94 -23.77
N SER A 175 -19.96 35.14 -23.98
CA SER A 175 -20.48 35.55 -25.27
C SER A 175 -19.75 36.83 -25.66
N ALA A 176 -18.92 36.76 -26.72
CA ALA A 176 -18.39 37.92 -27.38
C ALA A 176 -19.57 38.61 -28.09
N GLU A 177 -20.28 39.46 -27.35
CA GLU A 177 -21.14 40.50 -27.91
C GLU A 177 -20.29 41.77 -28.10
N GLY A 178 -20.07 42.10 -29.37
CA GLY A 178 -19.50 43.35 -29.78
C GLY A 178 -19.78 43.57 -31.25
#